data_1e8d683271a2579a912316fb7a14ecfb
#
_entry.id   1e8d683271a2579a912316fb7a14ecfb
#
_cell.length_a   1.000
_cell.length_b   1.000
_cell.length_c   1.000
_cell.angle_alpha   90.00
_cell.angle_beta   90.00
_cell.angle_gamma   90.00
#
_symmetry.space_group_name_H-M   'P 1'
#
loop_
_entity.id
_entity.type
_entity.pdbx_description
1 polymer ?
#
loop_
_entity_poly.entity_id
_entity_poly.type
_entity_poly.pdbx_seq_one_letter_code
_entity_poly.pdbx_strand_id
1 'polypeptide(L)'
;MVTAFLVLAIPTFESIGYYFEHAAGAGPAKIRYKMADAKEWREGYPPVYDPREKEYRGSLVGLAPDTEYEVELQAGAHRASVRSRTWSERFRVTKTTHLKGGVSDQTVRITEGGSAAGWHLVEPAPGSRFVSDVFNLAENNVVVEADYVILRGLELINAGVHAVLIRKGVKHVVIEDCHITGWGRVGGARVWGVVGGSDSAVYAEPGAGHLVIQRNLIESPRGGANDWESGHPSGPQGITLIDSAGGNVIRYNTIRSTEDHGFNDGIGGGSNYSFQGSPNRDSDIYGNIVSHCWDDAIESEGANRNVRIWSNYIHHTFVHVATAATAMGPLYVFRNVFGESRVSHQDRTGGMMIKTGMNYINIAGERVSTGLGYRFIFHNTALQPNGGLDVFSSHELHNAVSRNNIFYSRGRAYPRDAGEPRNDFATDLTGGYLGGGFVKSMFLQSERLEWFLAPAMNKIQWGRVESERGGKTVAITDPVVAAKNPAVDAGARLPGFNDGYTGAAPDIGAFETGLPAPRFGREAAPGFTRAAWETQR
;
A
#
# COMPACT_ATOMS: atom_id res chain seq x y z
N MET A 1 -1.17 38.29 -20.75
CA MET A 1 -2.05 37.60 -19.79
C MET A 1 -1.19 36.57 -19.09
N VAL A 2 -0.94 36.71 -17.79
CA VAL A 2 -0.28 35.68 -16.99
C VAL A 2 -1.35 34.62 -16.77
N THR A 3 -1.24 33.50 -17.46
CA THR A 3 -2.13 32.36 -17.22
C THR A 3 -1.84 31.89 -15.81
N ALA A 4 -2.78 32.01 -14.90
CA ALA A 4 -2.65 31.47 -13.56
C ALA A 4 -2.60 29.92 -13.70
N PHE A 5 -1.49 29.35 -13.28
CA PHE A 5 -1.36 27.90 -13.23
C PHE A 5 -2.14 27.35 -12.04
N LEU A 6 -2.97 26.36 -12.28
CA LEU A 6 -3.63 25.65 -11.19
C LEU A 6 -2.61 24.78 -10.47
N VAL A 7 -2.42 25.00 -9.19
CA VAL A 7 -1.65 24.11 -8.30
C VAL A 7 -2.59 23.55 -7.27
N LEU A 8 -2.67 22.22 -7.20
CA LEU A 8 -3.43 21.51 -6.18
C LEU A 8 -2.46 20.78 -5.26
N ALA A 9 -2.77 20.77 -3.97
CA ALA A 9 -2.07 20.00 -2.96
C ALA A 9 -3.11 19.25 -2.12
N ILE A 10 -3.11 17.93 -2.25
CA ILE A 10 -4.09 17.02 -1.63
C ILE A 10 -3.42 16.30 -0.47
N PRO A 11 -3.76 16.62 0.77
CA PRO A 11 -3.12 16.04 1.94
C PRO A 11 -3.74 14.71 2.36
N THR A 12 -2.93 13.93 3.06
CA THR A 12 -3.33 12.86 3.98
C THR A 12 -2.72 13.15 5.36
N PHE A 13 -2.50 12.16 6.23
CA PHE A 13 -1.87 12.38 7.54
C PHE A 13 -0.40 12.77 7.43
N GLU A 14 0.36 12.08 6.57
CA GLU A 14 1.83 12.18 6.49
C GLU A 14 2.35 12.44 5.08
N SER A 15 1.44 12.77 4.15
CA SER A 15 1.79 12.98 2.75
C SER A 15 0.96 14.09 2.12
N ILE A 16 1.49 14.70 1.06
CA ILE A 16 0.76 15.63 0.20
C ILE A 16 1.01 15.23 -1.25
N GLY A 17 -0.05 14.83 -1.97
CA GLY A 17 -0.03 14.72 -3.43
C GLY A 17 -0.16 16.12 -4.04
N TYR A 18 0.67 16.43 -5.04
CA TYR A 18 0.60 17.74 -5.70
C TYR A 18 0.44 17.59 -7.21
N TYR A 19 -0.23 18.57 -7.81
CA TYR A 19 -0.55 18.67 -9.23
C TYR A 19 -0.30 20.09 -9.71
N PHE A 20 0.39 20.23 -10.82
CA PHE A 20 0.75 21.51 -11.40
C PHE A 20 0.49 21.46 -12.90
N GLU A 21 -0.55 22.12 -13.36
CA GLU A 21 -0.88 22.21 -14.78
C GLU A 21 0.20 22.98 -15.53
N HIS A 22 0.73 22.43 -16.61
CA HIS A 22 1.77 23.04 -17.42
C HIS A 22 1.62 22.68 -18.91
N ALA A 23 0.93 23.50 -19.66
CA ALA A 23 0.60 23.26 -21.06
C ALA A 23 1.81 23.30 -22.02
N ALA A 24 2.93 23.89 -21.62
CA ALA A 24 4.12 24.07 -22.48
C ALA A 24 4.96 22.80 -22.66
N GLY A 25 4.57 21.68 -22.07
CA GLY A 25 5.25 20.40 -22.21
C GLY A 25 6.30 20.08 -21.16
N ALA A 26 6.94 18.92 -21.33
CA ALA A 26 7.89 18.39 -20.37
C ALA A 26 9.22 19.15 -20.39
N GLY A 27 9.71 19.50 -19.21
CA GLY A 27 11.05 20.04 -18.97
C GLY A 27 11.48 19.70 -17.54
N PRO A 28 12.70 20.05 -17.13
CA PRO A 28 13.12 19.88 -15.77
C PRO A 28 12.23 20.68 -14.81
N ALA A 29 11.69 20.02 -13.81
CA ALA A 29 10.90 20.65 -12.76
C ALA A 29 11.47 20.28 -11.39
N LYS A 30 11.33 21.21 -10.42
CA LYS A 30 11.77 21.04 -9.04
C LYS A 30 10.62 21.33 -8.11
N ILE A 31 10.59 20.60 -7.02
CA ILE A 31 9.66 20.81 -5.91
C ILE A 31 10.43 21.10 -4.64
N ARG A 32 9.96 22.05 -3.86
CA ARG A 32 10.45 22.31 -2.51
C ARG A 32 9.30 22.60 -1.57
N TYR A 33 9.49 22.33 -0.30
CA TYR A 33 8.46 22.52 0.70
C TYR A 33 9.05 22.92 2.05
N LYS A 34 8.21 23.49 2.90
CA LYS A 34 8.55 23.81 4.29
C LYS A 34 7.29 23.82 5.13
N MET A 35 7.41 23.69 6.44
CA MET A 35 6.32 24.08 7.34
C MET A 35 6.05 25.58 7.12
N ALA A 36 4.80 26.00 7.18
CA ALA A 36 4.41 27.36 6.81
C ALA A 36 5.10 28.45 7.65
N ASP A 37 5.43 28.13 8.89
CA ASP A 37 6.14 29.00 9.84
C ASP A 37 7.68 28.84 9.80
N ALA A 38 8.20 27.82 9.12
CA ALA A 38 9.64 27.60 9.01
C ALA A 38 10.28 28.53 7.97
N LYS A 39 11.57 28.85 8.18
CA LYS A 39 12.35 29.65 7.25
C LYS A 39 13.01 28.81 6.15
N GLU A 40 13.41 27.60 6.51
CA GLU A 40 14.22 26.73 5.64
C GLU A 40 13.33 25.88 4.73
N TRP A 41 13.68 25.88 3.45
CA TRP A 41 13.09 25.03 2.45
C TRP A 41 13.79 23.68 2.38
N ARG A 42 13.03 22.63 2.20
CA ARG A 42 13.50 21.29 1.89
C ARG A 42 13.21 20.97 0.43
N GLU A 43 14.10 20.26 -0.22
CA GLU A 43 13.84 19.72 -1.56
C GLU A 43 12.97 18.46 -1.45
N GLY A 44 12.03 18.32 -2.37
CA GLY A 44 11.30 17.08 -2.58
C GLY A 44 11.83 16.30 -3.79
N TYR A 45 11.40 15.05 -3.93
CA TYR A 45 11.75 14.26 -5.10
C TYR A 45 11.16 14.87 -6.37
N PRO A 46 11.90 14.90 -7.49
CA PRO A 46 11.46 15.57 -8.71
C PRO A 46 10.08 15.06 -9.19
N PRO A 47 9.19 15.98 -9.60
CA PRO A 47 7.89 15.61 -10.14
C PRO A 47 8.02 14.94 -11.50
N VAL A 48 7.01 14.15 -11.86
CA VAL A 48 6.87 13.59 -13.20
C VAL A 48 5.89 14.40 -14.03
N TYR A 49 6.15 14.52 -15.33
CA TYR A 49 5.21 15.14 -16.27
C TYR A 49 4.35 14.07 -16.95
N ASP A 50 3.04 14.24 -16.90
CA ASP A 50 2.10 13.44 -17.69
C ASP A 50 1.63 14.24 -18.90
N PRO A 51 1.99 13.82 -20.12
CA PRO A 51 1.62 14.55 -21.34
C PRO A 51 0.12 14.44 -21.68
N ARG A 52 -0.60 13.46 -21.13
CA ARG A 52 -2.04 13.28 -21.35
C ARG A 52 -2.85 14.32 -20.60
N GLU A 53 -2.49 14.55 -19.34
CA GLU A 53 -3.14 15.54 -18.46
C GLU A 53 -2.44 16.91 -18.52
N LYS A 54 -1.27 17.00 -19.18
CA LYS A 54 -0.45 18.21 -19.30
C LYS A 54 -0.10 18.81 -17.93
N GLU A 55 0.30 17.95 -17.01
CA GLU A 55 0.61 18.35 -15.65
C GLU A 55 1.88 17.69 -15.11
N TYR A 56 2.56 18.40 -14.21
CA TYR A 56 3.52 17.78 -13.29
C TYR A 56 2.80 17.30 -12.05
N ARG A 57 3.16 16.14 -11.55
CA ARG A 57 2.64 15.61 -10.31
C ARG A 57 3.66 14.79 -9.54
N GLY A 58 3.42 14.64 -8.24
CA GLY A 58 4.26 13.89 -7.34
C GLY A 58 3.72 13.92 -5.91
N SER A 59 4.49 13.36 -5.00
CA SER A 59 4.12 13.32 -3.59
C SER A 59 5.25 13.80 -2.70
N LEU A 60 4.92 14.55 -1.66
CA LEU A 60 5.74 14.78 -0.49
C LEU A 60 5.34 13.75 0.56
N VAL A 61 6.30 13.15 1.25
CA VAL A 61 6.09 12.07 2.22
C VAL A 61 6.85 12.35 3.52
N GLY A 62 6.52 11.62 4.59
CA GLY A 62 7.18 11.80 5.89
C GLY A 62 6.89 13.15 6.53
N LEU A 63 5.71 13.70 6.28
CA LEU A 63 5.26 14.96 6.83
C LEU A 63 4.65 14.75 8.23
N ALA A 64 4.68 15.79 9.06
CA ALA A 64 4.01 15.76 10.35
C ALA A 64 2.49 15.91 10.17
N PRO A 65 1.67 15.15 10.89
CA PRO A 65 0.22 15.35 10.90
C PRO A 65 -0.17 16.74 11.44
N ASP A 66 -1.39 17.19 11.08
CA ASP A 66 -2.00 18.47 11.52
C ASP A 66 -1.09 19.69 11.33
N THR A 67 -0.26 19.68 10.30
CA THR A 67 0.77 20.69 10.06
C THR A 67 0.53 21.37 8.71
N GLU A 68 0.60 22.70 8.69
CA GLU A 68 0.49 23.47 7.47
C GLU A 68 1.84 23.54 6.76
N TYR A 69 1.85 23.17 5.49
CA TYR A 69 3.01 23.22 4.62
C TYR A 69 2.80 24.22 3.48
N GLU A 70 3.85 24.93 3.13
CA GLU A 70 3.98 25.69 1.89
C GLU A 70 4.77 24.83 0.88
N VAL A 71 4.17 24.59 -0.27
CA VAL A 71 4.71 23.76 -1.34
C VAL A 71 4.93 24.65 -2.56
N GLU A 72 6.14 24.66 -3.10
CA GLU A 72 6.50 25.46 -4.28
C GLU A 72 7.04 24.54 -5.37
N LEU A 73 6.49 24.66 -6.58
CA LEU A 73 6.96 23.98 -7.77
C LEU A 73 7.51 25.00 -8.77
N GLN A 74 8.66 24.68 -9.36
CA GLN A 74 9.29 25.43 -10.44
C GLN A 74 9.50 24.53 -11.67
N ALA A 75 8.99 24.94 -12.82
CA ALA A 75 9.20 24.31 -14.12
C ALA A 75 9.68 25.37 -15.12
N GLY A 76 10.95 25.32 -15.50
CA GLY A 76 11.59 26.37 -16.29
C GLY A 76 11.51 27.74 -15.58
N ALA A 77 10.95 28.74 -16.25
CA ALA A 77 10.71 30.08 -15.71
C ALA A 77 9.42 30.18 -14.87
N HIS A 78 8.58 29.18 -14.89
CA HIS A 78 7.29 29.18 -14.20
C HIS A 78 7.46 28.71 -12.75
N ARG A 79 6.84 29.44 -11.83
CA ARG A 79 6.84 29.11 -10.40
C ARG A 79 5.44 29.30 -9.84
N ALA A 80 4.98 28.34 -9.05
CA ALA A 80 3.74 28.46 -8.31
C ALA A 80 3.86 27.80 -6.92
N SER A 81 3.10 28.34 -5.97
CA SER A 81 3.07 27.80 -4.61
C SER A 81 1.64 27.63 -4.13
N VAL A 82 1.45 26.71 -3.19
CA VAL A 82 0.19 26.42 -2.53
C VAL A 82 0.44 26.07 -1.07
N ARG A 83 -0.52 26.39 -0.21
CA ARG A 83 -0.53 25.91 1.18
C ARG A 83 -1.50 24.76 1.33
N SER A 84 -1.10 23.78 2.11
CA SER A 84 -1.92 22.61 2.43
C SER A 84 -1.62 22.16 3.85
N ARG A 85 -2.66 21.75 4.57
CA ARG A 85 -2.51 21.20 5.93
C ARG A 85 -2.75 19.71 5.88
N THR A 86 -1.80 18.92 6.40
CA THR A 86 -1.96 17.49 6.61
C THR A 86 -3.10 17.20 7.58
N TRP A 87 -3.70 16.01 7.44
CA TRP A 87 -4.85 15.65 8.29
C TRP A 87 -4.46 15.56 9.76
N SER A 88 -5.40 15.97 10.61
CA SER A 88 -5.27 15.79 12.06
C SER A 88 -5.56 14.34 12.45
N GLU A 89 -4.74 13.81 13.36
CA GLU A 89 -4.99 12.50 13.99
C GLU A 89 -6.28 12.49 14.84
N ARG A 90 -6.84 13.66 15.12
CA ARG A 90 -8.03 13.84 15.95
C ARG A 90 -9.21 14.23 15.10
N PHE A 91 -10.19 13.34 15.00
CA PHE A 91 -11.48 13.64 14.40
C PHE A 91 -12.38 14.37 15.41
N ARG A 92 -12.89 15.55 15.02
CA ARG A 92 -13.85 16.27 15.85
C ARG A 92 -15.19 15.56 15.82
N VAL A 93 -15.59 14.95 16.93
CA VAL A 93 -16.90 14.27 17.07
C VAL A 93 -17.95 15.28 17.54
N THR A 94 -19.11 15.32 16.89
CA THR A 94 -20.25 16.17 17.26
C THR A 94 -21.51 15.39 17.53
N LYS A 95 -21.55 14.11 17.15
CA LYS A 95 -22.64 13.17 17.42
C LYS A 95 -22.05 11.83 17.82
N THR A 96 -22.60 11.17 18.82
CA THR A 96 -22.21 9.81 19.21
C THR A 96 -23.44 8.93 19.34
N THR A 97 -23.35 7.72 18.76
CA THR A 97 -24.31 6.65 18.98
C THR A 97 -23.59 5.54 19.76
N HIS A 98 -24.05 5.29 20.97
CA HIS A 98 -23.56 4.18 21.78
C HIS A 98 -24.39 2.93 21.52
N LEU A 99 -23.76 1.88 21.04
CA LEU A 99 -24.36 0.58 20.86
C LEU A 99 -24.42 -0.14 22.23
N LYS A 100 -25.58 -0.69 22.55
CA LYS A 100 -25.78 -1.41 23.82
C LYS A 100 -24.86 -2.63 23.86
N GLY A 101 -24.12 -2.80 24.93
CA GLY A 101 -23.22 -3.94 25.11
C GLY A 101 -23.94 -5.28 25.05
N GLY A 102 -23.22 -6.31 24.65
CA GLY A 102 -23.70 -7.67 24.44
C GLY A 102 -23.62 -8.09 22.99
N VAL A 103 -24.25 -9.23 22.66
CA VAL A 103 -24.30 -9.78 21.30
C VAL A 103 -25.58 -9.33 20.61
N SER A 104 -25.44 -8.87 19.37
CA SER A 104 -26.56 -8.51 18.47
C SER A 104 -26.48 -9.35 17.22
N ASP A 105 -27.62 -9.94 16.82
CA ASP A 105 -27.81 -10.68 15.57
C ASP A 105 -28.32 -9.80 14.41
N GLN A 106 -28.45 -8.49 14.66
CA GLN A 106 -28.99 -7.53 13.69
C GLN A 106 -27.87 -6.76 12.98
N THR A 107 -28.05 -6.52 11.70
CA THR A 107 -27.22 -5.59 10.94
C THR A 107 -27.34 -4.16 11.48
N VAL A 108 -26.23 -3.54 11.81
CA VAL A 108 -26.17 -2.12 12.20
C VAL A 108 -26.18 -1.26 10.95
N ARG A 109 -27.25 -0.49 10.74
CA ARG A 109 -27.37 0.44 9.60
C ARG A 109 -27.10 1.87 10.03
N ILE A 110 -26.17 2.53 9.35
CA ILE A 110 -25.78 3.91 9.62
C ILE A 110 -26.28 4.79 8.47
N THR A 111 -27.47 5.32 8.63
CA THR A 111 -28.18 6.16 7.63
C THR A 111 -27.98 7.66 7.87
N GLU A 112 -27.45 8.04 9.03
CA GLU A 112 -27.17 9.41 9.40
C GLU A 112 -25.68 9.58 9.68
N GLY A 113 -25.08 10.56 9.07
CA GLY A 113 -23.67 10.89 9.25
C GLY A 113 -23.43 12.20 9.98
N GLY A 114 -22.20 12.67 9.88
CA GLY A 114 -21.79 14.00 10.31
C GLY A 114 -21.66 14.98 9.15
N SER A 115 -20.67 15.85 9.26
CA SER A 115 -20.30 16.81 8.24
C SER A 115 -18.81 17.17 8.35
N ALA A 116 -18.29 18.02 7.47
CA ALA A 116 -16.94 18.56 7.59
C ALA A 116 -16.69 19.30 8.92
N ALA A 117 -17.75 19.79 9.58
CA ALA A 117 -17.65 20.46 10.88
C ALA A 117 -17.58 19.47 12.07
N GLY A 118 -17.98 18.21 11.89
CA GLY A 118 -17.93 17.21 12.95
C GLY A 118 -18.50 15.86 12.55
N TRP A 119 -17.91 14.82 13.05
CA TRP A 119 -18.16 13.43 12.72
C TRP A 119 -19.23 12.80 13.61
N HIS A 120 -19.91 11.79 13.07
CA HIS A 120 -20.80 10.90 13.82
C HIS A 120 -20.02 9.65 14.23
N LEU A 121 -19.76 9.50 15.52
CA LEU A 121 -19.10 8.33 16.10
C LEU A 121 -20.14 7.26 16.47
N VAL A 122 -19.87 6.02 16.06
CA VAL A 122 -20.64 4.83 16.44
C VAL A 122 -19.67 3.87 17.15
N GLU A 123 -19.92 3.63 18.43
CA GLU A 123 -19.04 2.82 19.30
C GLU A 123 -19.85 2.05 20.36
N PRO A 124 -19.27 1.04 21.03
CA PRO A 124 -19.90 0.42 22.19
C PRO A 124 -20.17 1.44 23.29
N ALA A 125 -21.21 1.23 24.09
CA ALA A 125 -21.45 2.04 25.27
C ALA A 125 -20.22 1.99 26.21
N PRO A 126 -19.89 3.09 26.91
CA PRO A 126 -18.70 3.16 27.76
C PRO A 126 -18.60 2.00 28.73
N GLY A 127 -17.42 1.36 28.79
CA GLY A 127 -17.18 0.20 29.66
C GLY A 127 -17.89 -1.08 29.22
N SER A 128 -18.40 -1.15 27.99
CA SER A 128 -19.04 -2.34 27.46
C SER A 128 -18.34 -2.86 26.19
N ARG A 129 -18.61 -4.11 25.86
CA ARG A 129 -18.23 -4.78 24.63
C ARG A 129 -19.47 -4.98 23.77
N PHE A 130 -19.43 -4.60 22.51
CA PHE A 130 -20.49 -4.86 21.53
C PHE A 130 -20.00 -5.84 20.47
N VAL A 131 -20.74 -6.91 20.29
CA VAL A 131 -20.49 -7.94 19.29
C VAL A 131 -21.67 -7.97 18.31
N SER A 132 -21.42 -7.69 17.04
CA SER A 132 -22.35 -7.99 15.97
C SER A 132 -22.02 -9.41 15.46
N ASP A 133 -22.76 -10.40 15.89
CA ASP A 133 -22.70 -11.75 15.35
C ASP A 133 -24.01 -12.05 14.63
N VAL A 134 -24.00 -11.90 13.31
CA VAL A 134 -25.21 -12.13 12.50
C VAL A 134 -25.38 -13.61 12.11
N PHE A 135 -24.58 -14.51 12.66
CA PHE A 135 -24.67 -15.96 12.52
C PHE A 135 -24.78 -16.44 11.06
N ASN A 136 -24.24 -15.67 10.10
CA ASN A 136 -24.40 -15.93 8.67
C ASN A 136 -25.87 -15.85 8.16
N LEU A 137 -26.75 -15.27 8.93
CA LEU A 137 -28.16 -15.10 8.56
C LEU A 137 -28.43 -13.75 7.87
N ALA A 138 -27.59 -12.76 8.16
CA ALA A 138 -27.59 -11.49 7.44
C ALA A 138 -26.31 -11.34 6.58
N GLU A 139 -26.42 -10.60 5.47
CA GLU A 139 -25.30 -10.39 4.56
C GLU A 139 -24.17 -9.58 5.20
N ASN A 140 -24.51 -8.60 6.05
CA ASN A 140 -23.54 -7.68 6.59
C ASN A 140 -23.73 -7.46 8.10
N ASN A 141 -22.62 -7.25 8.83
CA ASN A 141 -22.67 -6.78 10.21
C ASN A 141 -23.01 -5.29 10.28
N VAL A 142 -22.37 -4.48 9.43
CA VAL A 142 -22.58 -3.03 9.37
C VAL A 142 -22.76 -2.59 7.93
N VAL A 143 -23.72 -1.68 7.70
CA VAL A 143 -23.92 -0.98 6.42
C VAL A 143 -23.81 0.52 6.66
N VAL A 144 -22.88 1.19 5.99
CA VAL A 144 -22.66 2.65 6.07
C VAL A 144 -23.25 3.30 4.83
N GLU A 145 -24.28 4.13 5.04
CA GLU A 145 -25.06 4.80 3.98
C GLU A 145 -24.91 6.34 4.06
N ALA A 146 -24.05 6.84 4.92
CA ALA A 146 -23.88 8.28 5.15
C ALA A 146 -22.40 8.66 5.27
N ASP A 147 -22.09 9.92 4.96
CA ASP A 147 -20.76 10.50 5.05
C ASP A 147 -20.39 10.92 6.48
N TYR A 148 -19.08 11.07 6.74
CA TYR A 148 -18.54 11.53 8.03
C TYR A 148 -18.91 10.64 9.21
N VAL A 149 -18.70 9.34 9.07
CA VAL A 149 -18.97 8.31 10.07
C VAL A 149 -17.68 7.72 10.61
N ILE A 150 -17.62 7.50 11.92
CA ILE A 150 -16.55 6.73 12.58
C ILE A 150 -17.16 5.48 13.20
N LEU A 151 -16.69 4.31 12.80
CA LEU A 151 -16.95 3.03 13.46
C LEU A 151 -15.74 2.71 14.33
N ARG A 152 -15.92 2.56 15.64
CA ARG A 152 -14.81 2.33 16.58
C ARG A 152 -15.10 1.19 17.54
N GLY A 153 -14.11 0.30 17.72
CA GLY A 153 -14.07 -0.68 18.79
C GLY A 153 -15.14 -1.78 18.73
N LEU A 154 -15.64 -2.09 17.54
CA LEU A 154 -16.68 -3.10 17.33
C LEU A 154 -16.05 -4.48 17.08
N GLU A 155 -16.73 -5.53 17.53
CA GLU A 155 -16.49 -6.89 17.05
C GLU A 155 -17.56 -7.26 16.02
N LEU A 156 -17.11 -7.65 14.83
CA LEU A 156 -17.94 -7.95 13.67
C LEU A 156 -17.66 -9.40 13.26
N ILE A 157 -18.64 -10.27 13.49
CA ILE A 157 -18.44 -11.72 13.38
C ILE A 157 -19.50 -12.31 12.46
N ASN A 158 -19.10 -13.30 11.67
CA ASN A 158 -19.98 -14.18 10.90
C ASN A 158 -20.94 -13.48 9.93
N ALA A 159 -20.50 -12.41 9.25
CA ALA A 159 -21.25 -11.83 8.14
C ALA A 159 -21.43 -12.85 7.00
N GLY A 160 -22.61 -12.86 6.39
CA GLY A 160 -22.88 -13.73 5.26
C GLY A 160 -22.08 -13.37 4.01
N VAL A 161 -21.79 -12.09 3.82
CA VAL A 161 -21.05 -11.56 2.66
C VAL A 161 -19.95 -10.62 3.12
N HIS A 162 -20.26 -9.37 3.51
CA HIS A 162 -19.27 -8.39 3.95
C HIS A 162 -19.49 -8.03 5.42
N ALA A 163 -18.41 -7.96 6.21
CA ALA A 163 -18.60 -7.50 7.59
C ALA A 163 -18.99 -6.01 7.61
N VAL A 164 -18.29 -5.16 6.89
CA VAL A 164 -18.66 -3.75 6.70
C VAL A 164 -18.88 -3.48 5.22
N LEU A 165 -20.08 -3.02 4.88
CA LEU A 165 -20.44 -2.54 3.54
C LEU A 165 -20.54 -1.01 3.54
N ILE A 166 -19.68 -0.34 2.78
CA ILE A 166 -19.73 1.11 2.53
C ILE A 166 -20.44 1.32 1.18
N ARG A 167 -21.56 2.01 1.19
CA ARG A 167 -22.41 2.18 0.02
C ARG A 167 -21.79 3.11 -1.02
N LYS A 168 -22.29 2.96 -2.24
CA LYS A 168 -21.86 3.70 -3.43
C LYS A 168 -21.78 5.20 -3.17
N GLY A 169 -20.60 5.77 -3.46
CA GLY A 169 -20.34 7.20 -3.38
C GLY A 169 -20.19 7.78 -1.97
N VAL A 170 -20.34 6.96 -0.93
CA VAL A 170 -20.14 7.41 0.47
C VAL A 170 -18.68 7.79 0.69
N LYS A 171 -18.45 8.88 1.40
CA LYS A 171 -17.11 9.43 1.67
C LYS A 171 -16.91 9.74 3.15
N HIS A 172 -15.64 9.90 3.52
CA HIS A 172 -15.27 10.27 4.89
C HIS A 172 -15.79 9.25 5.91
N VAL A 173 -15.36 8.00 5.78
CA VAL A 173 -15.63 6.93 6.75
C VAL A 173 -14.35 6.50 7.41
N VAL A 174 -14.36 6.42 8.74
CA VAL A 174 -13.27 5.88 9.55
C VAL A 174 -13.72 4.56 10.15
N ILE A 175 -12.91 3.50 9.99
CA ILE A 175 -13.10 2.20 10.64
C ILE A 175 -11.84 1.94 11.45
N GLU A 176 -11.98 1.94 12.77
CA GLU A 176 -10.81 1.86 13.64
C GLU A 176 -11.03 1.01 14.90
N ASP A 177 -9.95 0.37 15.33
CA ASP A 177 -9.90 -0.42 16.56
C ASP A 177 -10.94 -1.57 16.60
N CYS A 178 -11.40 -2.03 15.42
CA CYS A 178 -12.36 -3.11 15.28
C CYS A 178 -11.68 -4.48 15.16
N HIS A 179 -12.40 -5.53 15.57
CA HIS A 179 -12.06 -6.92 15.29
C HIS A 179 -13.07 -7.50 14.31
N ILE A 180 -12.60 -8.00 13.18
CA ILE A 180 -13.43 -8.49 12.07
C ILE A 180 -13.01 -9.92 11.73
N THR A 181 -13.95 -10.87 11.81
CA THR A 181 -13.67 -12.29 11.57
C THR A 181 -14.89 -13.06 11.05
N GLY A 182 -14.68 -14.16 10.36
CA GLY A 182 -15.71 -15.14 9.97
C GLY A 182 -16.69 -14.66 8.88
N TRP A 183 -16.34 -13.65 8.09
CA TRP A 183 -17.18 -13.18 6.98
C TRP A 183 -17.07 -14.08 5.73
N GLY A 184 -18.02 -13.91 4.83
CA GLY A 184 -17.99 -14.46 3.48
C GLY A 184 -18.76 -15.76 3.31
N ARG A 185 -19.05 -16.07 2.06
CA ARG A 185 -19.76 -17.27 1.62
C ARG A 185 -18.80 -18.44 1.42
N VAL A 186 -19.25 -19.64 1.67
CA VAL A 186 -18.51 -20.88 1.45
C VAL A 186 -19.12 -21.63 0.28
N GLY A 187 -18.29 -22.24 -0.58
CA GLY A 187 -18.73 -23.11 -1.67
C GLY A 187 -19.18 -22.38 -2.94
N GLY A 188 -18.89 -21.10 -3.08
CA GLY A 188 -19.08 -20.36 -4.33
C GLY A 188 -18.14 -20.80 -5.45
N ALA A 189 -18.41 -20.36 -6.69
CA ALA A 189 -17.52 -20.61 -7.80
C ALA A 189 -16.17 -19.89 -7.58
N ARG A 190 -15.09 -20.56 -7.92
CA ARG A 190 -13.72 -20.08 -7.76
C ARG A 190 -13.33 -19.18 -8.94
N VAL A 191 -14.09 -18.10 -9.13
CA VAL A 191 -13.84 -17.12 -10.19
C VAL A 191 -14.16 -15.74 -9.65
N TRP A 192 -13.28 -14.80 -9.87
CA TRP A 192 -13.47 -13.39 -9.51
C TRP A 192 -14.84 -12.86 -10.00
N GLY A 193 -15.50 -12.10 -9.16
CA GLY A 193 -16.84 -11.54 -9.46
C GLY A 193 -18.00 -12.51 -9.35
N VAL A 194 -17.76 -13.79 -9.01
CA VAL A 194 -18.78 -14.79 -8.75
C VAL A 194 -18.99 -14.94 -7.24
N VAL A 195 -20.05 -15.64 -6.85
CA VAL A 195 -20.42 -15.86 -5.43
C VAL A 195 -19.21 -16.25 -4.58
N GLY A 196 -18.90 -15.42 -3.59
CA GLY A 196 -17.75 -15.58 -2.69
C GLY A 196 -16.42 -15.04 -3.20
N GLY A 197 -16.31 -14.60 -4.45
CA GLY A 197 -15.04 -14.16 -5.04
C GLY A 197 -14.54 -12.79 -4.58
N SER A 198 -15.41 -11.98 -3.97
CA SER A 198 -15.07 -10.66 -3.43
C SER A 198 -15.70 -10.35 -2.09
N ASP A 199 -16.11 -11.38 -1.36
CA ASP A 199 -16.66 -11.24 -0.01
C ASP A 199 -15.54 -10.70 0.91
N SER A 200 -15.77 -9.58 1.61
CA SER A 200 -14.70 -8.81 2.24
C SER A 200 -15.00 -8.47 3.70
N ALA A 201 -13.95 -8.33 4.51
CA ALA A 201 -14.11 -7.75 5.83
C ALA A 201 -14.60 -6.29 5.73
N VAL A 202 -14.03 -5.52 4.81
CA VAL A 202 -14.52 -4.18 4.45
C VAL A 202 -14.68 -4.11 2.94
N TYR A 203 -15.89 -3.82 2.48
CA TYR A 203 -16.19 -3.65 1.07
C TYR A 203 -16.71 -2.24 0.82
N ALA A 204 -16.05 -1.50 -0.06
CA ALA A 204 -16.46 -0.18 -0.49
C ALA A 204 -16.95 -0.21 -1.94
N GLU A 205 -18.22 0.13 -2.15
CA GLU A 205 -18.84 0.19 -3.47
C GLU A 205 -18.25 1.33 -4.32
N PRO A 206 -18.48 1.30 -5.65
CA PRO A 206 -17.93 2.29 -6.59
C PRO A 206 -18.17 3.74 -6.17
N GLY A 207 -17.11 4.55 -6.27
CA GLY A 207 -17.14 5.98 -5.95
C GLY A 207 -17.05 6.31 -4.46
N ALA A 208 -17.00 5.31 -3.58
CA ALA A 208 -16.61 5.55 -2.19
C ALA A 208 -15.16 6.02 -2.11
N GLY A 209 -14.83 6.87 -1.13
CA GLY A 209 -13.48 7.39 -0.98
C GLY A 209 -13.26 8.23 0.27
N HIS A 210 -12.07 8.77 0.44
CA HIS A 210 -11.66 9.45 1.67
C HIS A 210 -11.88 8.56 2.91
N LEU A 211 -11.55 7.27 2.75
CA LEU A 211 -11.72 6.26 3.79
C LEU A 211 -10.46 6.19 4.65
N VAL A 212 -10.64 6.07 5.96
CA VAL A 212 -9.55 5.77 6.89
C VAL A 212 -9.84 4.42 7.53
N ILE A 213 -9.04 3.42 7.23
CA ILE A 213 -9.16 2.08 7.82
C ILE A 213 -7.90 1.83 8.62
N GLN A 214 -8.01 1.86 9.95
CA GLN A 214 -6.83 1.89 10.82
C GLN A 214 -6.98 1.08 12.10
N ARG A 215 -5.85 0.50 12.56
CA ARG A 215 -5.74 -0.22 13.84
C ARG A 215 -6.72 -1.38 14.02
N ASN A 216 -7.23 -1.95 12.92
CA ASN A 216 -8.13 -3.08 12.97
C ASN A 216 -7.37 -4.40 13.02
N LEU A 217 -7.96 -5.40 13.67
CA LEU A 217 -7.60 -6.81 13.51
C LEU A 217 -8.61 -7.44 12.55
N ILE A 218 -8.13 -7.82 11.38
CA ILE A 218 -8.92 -8.48 10.32
C ILE A 218 -8.34 -9.88 10.15
N GLU A 219 -9.11 -10.90 10.50
CA GLU A 219 -8.55 -12.26 10.50
C GLU A 219 -9.60 -13.34 10.18
N SER A 220 -9.13 -14.43 9.62
CA SER A 220 -9.88 -15.68 9.49
C SER A 220 -11.27 -15.52 8.87
N PRO A 221 -11.38 -15.25 7.55
CA PRO A 221 -12.64 -15.33 6.84
C PRO A 221 -13.23 -16.75 6.97
N ARG A 222 -14.53 -16.92 6.72
CA ARG A 222 -15.18 -18.23 6.87
C ARG A 222 -14.68 -19.28 5.88
N GLY A 223 -14.42 -18.87 4.63
CA GLY A 223 -13.82 -19.71 3.60
C GLY A 223 -12.35 -19.38 3.40
N GLY A 224 -11.73 -20.03 2.42
CA GLY A 224 -10.38 -19.72 1.96
C GLY A 224 -10.34 -19.58 0.45
N ALA A 225 -9.40 -18.81 -0.06
CA ALA A 225 -9.12 -18.76 -1.48
C ALA A 225 -8.38 -20.02 -1.94
N ASN A 226 -8.57 -20.40 -3.20
CA ASN A 226 -7.78 -21.44 -3.83
C ASN A 226 -6.38 -20.91 -4.19
N ASP A 227 -5.44 -21.83 -4.33
CA ASP A 227 -4.14 -21.55 -4.91
C ASP A 227 -4.20 -21.38 -6.45
N TRP A 228 -3.10 -20.94 -7.03
CA TRP A 228 -2.95 -20.77 -8.48
C TRP A 228 -3.04 -22.08 -9.29
N GLU A 229 -2.83 -23.24 -8.68
CA GLU A 229 -2.96 -24.54 -9.35
C GLU A 229 -4.39 -24.89 -9.74
N SER A 230 -5.33 -24.37 -8.95
CA SER A 230 -6.76 -24.55 -9.22
C SER A 230 -7.33 -23.49 -10.16
N GLY A 231 -6.48 -22.65 -10.74
CA GLY A 231 -6.85 -21.51 -11.57
C GLY A 231 -6.54 -20.18 -10.87
N HIS A 232 -6.94 -19.05 -11.47
CA HIS A 232 -6.76 -17.76 -10.82
C HIS A 232 -7.40 -17.78 -9.42
N PRO A 233 -6.67 -17.37 -8.36
CA PRO A 233 -7.23 -17.37 -7.01
C PRO A 233 -8.54 -16.60 -6.95
N SER A 234 -9.45 -17.11 -6.17
CA SER A 234 -10.75 -16.52 -5.92
C SER A 234 -11.21 -16.91 -4.53
N GLY A 235 -11.80 -16.00 -3.81
CA GLY A 235 -12.23 -16.24 -2.44
C GLY A 235 -12.38 -14.95 -1.64
N PRO A 236 -12.42 -15.05 -0.31
CA PRO A 236 -12.61 -13.90 0.55
C PRO A 236 -11.42 -12.94 0.47
N GLN A 237 -11.71 -11.67 0.65
CA GLN A 237 -10.73 -10.59 0.70
C GLN A 237 -10.73 -9.90 2.06
N GLY A 238 -9.64 -9.20 2.37
CA GLY A 238 -9.56 -8.36 3.56
C GLY A 238 -10.32 -7.04 3.35
N ILE A 239 -9.76 -6.13 2.56
CA ILE A 239 -10.32 -4.82 2.26
C ILE A 239 -10.45 -4.67 0.74
N THR A 240 -11.65 -4.37 0.26
CA THR A 240 -11.93 -4.22 -1.17
C THR A 240 -12.47 -2.82 -1.46
N LEU A 241 -11.80 -2.10 -2.36
CA LEU A 241 -12.20 -0.76 -2.80
C LEU A 241 -12.51 -0.78 -4.30
N ILE A 242 -13.78 -0.82 -4.67
CA ILE A 242 -14.17 -0.90 -6.10
C ILE A 242 -14.25 0.51 -6.70
N ASP A 243 -13.53 0.75 -7.79
CA ASP A 243 -13.53 2.02 -8.52
C ASP A 243 -13.55 3.23 -7.58
N SER A 244 -12.61 3.23 -6.65
CA SER A 244 -12.55 4.20 -5.56
C SER A 244 -12.44 5.64 -6.07
N ALA A 245 -13.02 6.58 -5.33
CA ALA A 245 -12.80 8.01 -5.57
C ALA A 245 -11.40 8.51 -5.17
N GLY A 246 -10.62 7.69 -4.44
CA GLY A 246 -9.31 8.06 -3.93
C GLY A 246 -9.35 8.74 -2.56
N GLY A 247 -8.20 9.28 -2.14
CA GLY A 247 -8.04 9.92 -0.83
C GLY A 247 -8.13 8.94 0.34
N ASN A 248 -7.77 7.69 0.13
CA ASN A 248 -7.89 6.64 1.15
C ASN A 248 -6.62 6.50 1.96
N VAL A 249 -6.76 6.21 3.24
CA VAL A 249 -5.65 5.85 4.12
C VAL A 249 -5.93 4.53 4.82
N ILE A 250 -5.15 3.50 4.49
CA ILE A 250 -5.23 2.17 5.11
C ILE A 250 -3.94 1.98 5.89
N ARG A 251 -4.01 2.05 7.22
CA ARG A 251 -2.80 2.09 8.03
C ARG A 251 -2.89 1.32 9.34
N TYR A 252 -1.76 0.78 9.76
CA TYR A 252 -1.61 0.11 11.06
C TYR A 252 -2.67 -0.98 11.31
N ASN A 253 -3.13 -1.67 10.26
CA ASN A 253 -3.99 -2.83 10.43
C ASN A 253 -3.15 -4.11 10.54
N THR A 254 -3.68 -5.11 11.25
CA THR A 254 -3.18 -6.48 11.19
C THR A 254 -4.19 -7.30 10.41
N ILE A 255 -3.85 -7.63 9.16
CA ILE A 255 -4.65 -8.44 8.23
C ILE A 255 -3.94 -9.77 8.10
N ARG A 256 -4.46 -10.80 8.75
CA ARG A 256 -3.80 -12.10 8.83
C ARG A 256 -4.81 -13.25 8.77
N SER A 257 -4.34 -14.41 8.37
CA SER A 257 -5.16 -15.62 8.42
C SER A 257 -4.31 -16.86 8.66
N THR A 258 -4.83 -18.01 8.26
CA THR A 258 -4.17 -19.32 8.28
C THR A 258 -4.16 -19.90 6.87
N GLU A 259 -3.45 -21.00 6.67
CA GLU A 259 -3.39 -21.68 5.38
C GLU A 259 -4.77 -22.11 4.86
N ASP A 260 -5.65 -22.58 5.76
CA ASP A 260 -6.98 -23.08 5.40
C ASP A 260 -8.00 -21.95 5.13
N HIS A 261 -7.72 -20.75 5.61
CA HIS A 261 -8.60 -19.59 5.52
C HIS A 261 -7.91 -18.40 4.83
N GLY A 262 -6.99 -18.67 3.90
CA GLY A 262 -6.24 -17.63 3.19
C GLY A 262 -7.15 -16.70 2.39
N PHE A 263 -6.71 -15.46 2.27
CA PHE A 263 -7.37 -14.47 1.42
C PHE A 263 -7.08 -14.74 -0.06
N ASN A 264 -7.94 -14.25 -0.94
CA ASN A 264 -7.55 -13.91 -2.30
C ASN A 264 -6.58 -12.72 -2.22
N ASP A 265 -7.09 -11.51 -1.98
CA ASP A 265 -6.29 -10.33 -1.73
C ASP A 265 -6.44 -9.83 -0.30
N GLY A 266 -5.36 -9.28 0.25
CA GLY A 266 -5.39 -8.63 1.56
C GLY A 266 -6.04 -7.25 1.49
N ILE A 267 -5.61 -6.41 0.55
CA ILE A 267 -6.13 -5.08 0.24
C ILE A 267 -6.17 -4.98 -1.28
N GLY A 268 -7.34 -4.84 -1.88
CA GLY A 268 -7.45 -4.83 -3.34
C GLY A 268 -8.70 -4.11 -3.84
N GLY A 269 -9.06 -4.39 -5.06
CA GLY A 269 -10.21 -3.78 -5.70
C GLY A 269 -10.58 -4.48 -7.00
N GLY A 270 -10.91 -3.74 -8.02
CA GLY A 270 -11.21 -4.20 -9.37
C GLY A 270 -10.81 -3.13 -10.39
N SER A 271 -11.05 -3.40 -11.67
CA SER A 271 -10.72 -2.51 -12.77
C SER A 271 -9.20 -2.29 -12.97
N ASN A 272 -8.43 -3.35 -12.79
CA ASN A 272 -6.96 -3.35 -12.72
C ASN A 272 -6.26 -2.70 -13.91
N TYR A 273 -6.78 -2.90 -15.11
CA TYR A 273 -6.20 -2.40 -16.37
C TYR A 273 -6.92 -1.13 -16.87
N SER A 274 -7.39 -0.27 -15.97
CA SER A 274 -8.19 0.90 -16.32
C SER A 274 -7.53 2.20 -15.85
N PHE A 275 -8.16 3.33 -16.16
CA PHE A 275 -7.83 4.64 -15.59
C PHE A 275 -8.59 4.93 -14.28
N GLN A 276 -9.15 3.91 -13.68
CA GLN A 276 -9.76 3.86 -12.34
C GLN A 276 -9.00 2.86 -11.49
N GLY A 277 -9.65 2.04 -10.71
CA GLY A 277 -9.04 0.97 -9.93
C GLY A 277 -8.91 1.28 -8.45
N SER A 278 -8.01 0.58 -7.78
CA SER A 278 -7.79 0.65 -6.33
C SER A 278 -6.33 0.99 -6.02
N PRO A 279 -6.06 1.77 -4.99
CA PRO A 279 -6.93 2.68 -4.23
C PRO A 279 -7.22 4.00 -4.95
N ASN A 280 -6.88 4.11 -6.21
CA ASN A 280 -7.01 5.14 -7.21
C ASN A 280 -5.98 6.26 -7.06
N ARG A 281 -6.27 7.36 -6.33
CA ARG A 281 -5.41 8.55 -6.26
C ARG A 281 -5.27 9.08 -4.85
N ASP A 282 -4.17 9.79 -4.61
CA ASP A 282 -3.90 10.50 -3.36
C ASP A 282 -4.14 9.65 -2.12
N SER A 283 -3.75 8.37 -2.20
CA SER A 283 -4.03 7.38 -1.18
C SER A 283 -2.73 6.83 -0.57
N ASP A 284 -2.79 6.48 0.71
CA ASP A 284 -1.69 5.89 1.47
C ASP A 284 -2.07 4.52 2.03
N ILE A 285 -1.18 3.54 1.87
CA ILE A 285 -1.28 2.21 2.49
C ILE A 285 0.01 1.99 3.27
N TYR A 286 -0.03 2.07 4.61
CA TYR A 286 1.20 1.99 5.40
C TYR A 286 1.06 1.44 6.81
N GLY A 287 2.18 0.97 7.34
CA GLY A 287 2.26 0.46 8.71
C GLY A 287 1.48 -0.83 8.94
N ASN A 288 0.94 -1.48 7.90
CA ASN A 288 0.13 -2.68 8.04
C ASN A 288 1.00 -3.95 8.14
N ILE A 289 0.45 -4.99 8.76
CA ILE A 289 0.86 -6.38 8.57
C ILE A 289 -0.17 -7.02 7.67
N VAL A 290 0.27 -7.66 6.56
CA VAL A 290 -0.61 -8.41 5.65
C VAL A 290 -0.03 -9.79 5.41
N SER A 291 -0.85 -10.83 5.56
CA SER A 291 -0.37 -12.20 5.37
C SER A 291 -1.46 -13.18 4.92
N HIS A 292 -1.03 -14.32 4.38
CA HIS A 292 -1.85 -15.45 3.96
C HIS A 292 -2.79 -15.12 2.79
N CYS A 293 -2.27 -14.45 1.74
CA CYS A 293 -2.97 -14.24 0.49
C CYS A 293 -2.50 -15.23 -0.58
N TRP A 294 -3.44 -15.76 -1.37
CA TRP A 294 -3.12 -16.61 -2.52
C TRP A 294 -2.92 -15.81 -3.81
N ASP A 295 -3.36 -14.56 -3.84
CA ASP A 295 -3.00 -13.60 -4.89
C ASP A 295 -2.22 -12.44 -4.26
N ASP A 296 -2.69 -11.23 -4.33
CA ASP A 296 -1.95 -10.04 -3.94
C ASP A 296 -2.18 -9.67 -2.46
N ALA A 297 -1.12 -9.38 -1.71
CA ALA A 297 -1.31 -8.80 -0.37
C ALA A 297 -1.83 -7.37 -0.46
N ILE A 298 -1.28 -6.59 -1.38
CA ILE A 298 -1.74 -5.24 -1.70
C ILE A 298 -1.83 -5.13 -3.22
N GLU A 299 -3.05 -5.09 -3.73
CA GLU A 299 -3.33 -4.85 -5.14
C GLU A 299 -3.59 -3.36 -5.34
N SER A 300 -2.63 -2.68 -5.93
CA SER A 300 -2.72 -1.27 -6.32
C SER A 300 -2.57 -1.17 -7.83
N GLU A 301 -3.68 -1.33 -8.51
CA GLU A 301 -3.73 -1.41 -9.97
C GLU A 301 -4.76 -0.45 -10.54
N GLY A 302 -4.51 0.04 -11.76
CA GLY A 302 -5.34 1.04 -12.42
C GLY A 302 -4.71 2.43 -12.42
N ALA A 303 -5.45 3.48 -12.06
CA ALA A 303 -5.01 4.87 -12.19
C ALA A 303 -3.75 5.19 -11.37
N ASN A 304 -3.73 4.91 -10.10
CA ASN A 304 -2.58 5.06 -9.18
C ASN A 304 -1.88 6.43 -9.26
N ARG A 305 -2.62 7.54 -9.20
CA ARG A 305 -2.02 8.89 -9.16
C ARG A 305 -1.62 9.25 -7.74
N ASN A 306 -0.34 9.51 -7.50
CA ASN A 306 0.15 9.86 -6.16
C ASN A 306 -0.31 8.86 -5.10
N VAL A 307 -0.24 7.57 -5.40
CA VAL A 307 -0.47 6.49 -4.45
C VAL A 307 0.83 6.12 -3.77
N ARG A 308 0.81 5.90 -2.46
CA ARG A 308 1.99 5.64 -1.64
C ARG A 308 1.76 4.39 -0.78
N ILE A 309 2.58 3.36 -1.03
CA ILE A 309 2.57 2.08 -0.31
C ILE A 309 3.89 1.97 0.44
N TRP A 310 3.86 2.14 1.76
CA TRP A 310 5.11 2.28 2.50
C TRP A 310 5.06 1.72 3.92
N SER A 311 6.21 1.30 4.41
CA SER A 311 6.37 0.76 5.77
C SER A 311 5.34 -0.31 6.13
N ASN A 312 5.03 -1.23 5.21
CA ASN A 312 4.22 -2.40 5.48
C ASN A 312 5.12 -3.62 5.71
N TYR A 313 4.69 -4.57 6.53
CA TYR A 313 5.26 -5.89 6.64
C TYR A 313 4.33 -6.92 5.99
N ILE A 314 4.83 -7.57 4.94
CA ILE A 314 4.05 -8.50 4.12
C ILE A 314 4.77 -9.84 4.05
N HIS A 315 4.05 -10.92 4.35
CA HIS A 315 4.63 -12.27 4.32
C HIS A 315 3.57 -13.35 4.06
N HIS A 316 4.00 -14.52 3.61
CA HIS A 316 3.11 -15.66 3.27
C HIS A 316 2.00 -15.25 2.29
N THR A 317 2.35 -14.48 1.26
CA THR A 317 1.45 -14.10 0.17
C THR A 317 2.06 -14.49 -1.17
N PHE A 318 1.26 -14.72 -2.19
CA PHE A 318 1.80 -15.10 -3.49
C PHE A 318 2.47 -13.90 -4.15
N VAL A 319 1.79 -12.78 -4.25
CA VAL A 319 2.38 -11.49 -4.61
C VAL A 319 2.32 -10.56 -3.40
N HIS A 320 3.41 -9.84 -3.11
CA HIS A 320 3.38 -8.92 -1.97
C HIS A 320 2.73 -7.58 -2.34
N VAL A 321 3.13 -6.99 -3.47
CA VAL A 321 2.51 -5.76 -3.98
C VAL A 321 2.29 -5.89 -5.49
N ALA A 322 1.05 -5.74 -5.93
CA ALA A 322 0.71 -5.73 -7.34
C ALA A 322 0.54 -4.30 -7.84
N THR A 323 1.15 -4.01 -8.98
CA THR A 323 1.13 -2.69 -9.64
C THR A 323 0.90 -2.79 -11.16
N ALA A 324 0.38 -3.91 -11.62
CA ALA A 324 0.11 -4.16 -13.04
C ALA A 324 -1.40 -4.02 -13.37
N ALA A 325 -1.82 -2.88 -13.92
CA ALA A 325 -0.93 -1.83 -14.41
C ALA A 325 -1.03 -0.55 -13.57
N THR A 326 0.03 0.28 -13.63
CA THR A 326 -0.04 1.67 -13.16
C THR A 326 -0.35 2.54 -14.37
N ALA A 327 -1.61 2.96 -14.52
CA ALA A 327 -2.07 3.65 -15.73
C ALA A 327 -1.64 5.13 -15.78
N MET A 328 -1.70 5.83 -14.66
CA MET A 328 -1.43 7.26 -14.56
C MET A 328 -0.13 7.56 -13.82
N GLY A 329 0.07 6.99 -12.63
CA GLY A 329 1.22 7.27 -11.78
C GLY A 329 1.29 8.74 -11.30
N PRO A 330 2.30 9.09 -10.52
CA PRO A 330 3.28 8.17 -9.97
C PRO A 330 2.71 7.31 -8.84
N LEU A 331 3.21 6.08 -8.78
CA LEU A 331 3.01 5.16 -7.67
C LEU A 331 4.34 5.03 -6.94
N TYR A 332 4.29 5.07 -5.61
CA TYR A 332 5.46 4.93 -4.75
C TYR A 332 5.34 3.69 -3.88
N VAL A 333 6.34 2.81 -3.95
CA VAL A 333 6.47 1.62 -3.10
C VAL A 333 7.78 1.74 -2.34
N PHE A 334 7.72 2.06 -1.04
CA PHE A 334 8.96 2.36 -0.33
C PHE A 334 8.96 1.94 1.15
N ARG A 335 10.15 1.62 1.65
CA ARG A 335 10.40 1.18 3.04
C ARG A 335 9.51 0.02 3.51
N ASN A 336 9.00 -0.81 2.59
CA ASN A 336 8.30 -2.04 2.94
C ASN A 336 9.28 -3.15 3.28
N VAL A 337 8.86 -4.05 4.14
CA VAL A 337 9.58 -5.29 4.47
C VAL A 337 8.77 -6.46 3.93
N PHE A 338 9.40 -7.23 3.06
CA PHE A 338 8.81 -8.39 2.40
C PHE A 338 9.44 -9.67 2.95
N GLY A 339 8.63 -10.49 3.58
CA GLY A 339 9.04 -11.80 4.07
C GLY A 339 8.88 -12.90 3.02
N GLU A 340 8.63 -14.11 3.47
CA GLU A 340 8.46 -15.27 2.60
C GLU A 340 7.22 -15.14 1.73
N SER A 341 7.37 -15.40 0.42
CA SER A 341 6.23 -15.55 -0.49
C SER A 341 5.74 -16.99 -0.53
N ARG A 342 4.47 -17.18 -0.88
CA ARG A 342 3.90 -18.48 -1.13
C ARG A 342 4.43 -19.11 -2.41
N VAL A 343 4.35 -20.42 -2.48
CA VAL A 343 4.67 -21.23 -3.64
C VAL A 343 3.48 -22.14 -3.90
N SER A 344 3.03 -22.23 -5.13
CA SER A 344 2.00 -23.20 -5.52
C SER A 344 2.49 -24.63 -5.25
N HIS A 345 1.58 -25.54 -4.92
CA HIS A 345 1.94 -26.85 -4.39
C HIS A 345 2.53 -27.80 -5.44
N GLN A 346 2.04 -27.79 -6.67
CA GLN A 346 2.42 -28.76 -7.71
C GLN A 346 3.53 -28.27 -8.63
N ASP A 347 3.34 -27.16 -9.29
CA ASP A 347 4.31 -26.63 -10.26
C ASP A 347 5.44 -25.86 -9.60
N ARG A 348 5.34 -25.59 -8.30
CA ARG A 348 6.25 -24.77 -7.51
C ARG A 348 6.49 -23.39 -8.10
N THR A 349 5.54 -22.87 -8.83
CA THR A 349 5.58 -21.49 -9.26
C THR A 349 5.57 -20.62 -8.00
N GLY A 350 6.65 -19.89 -7.80
CA GLY A 350 6.81 -19.02 -6.65
C GLY A 350 6.19 -17.67 -6.91
N GLY A 351 5.64 -17.09 -5.89
CA GLY A 351 5.18 -15.72 -5.92
C GLY A 351 6.31 -14.71 -6.07
N MET A 352 5.96 -13.45 -6.25
CA MET A 352 6.91 -12.35 -6.46
C MET A 352 6.68 -11.22 -5.46
N MET A 353 7.71 -10.44 -5.22
CA MET A 353 7.64 -9.27 -4.33
C MET A 353 6.76 -8.18 -4.91
N ILE A 354 7.04 -7.77 -6.13
CA ILE A 354 6.32 -6.68 -6.81
C ILE A 354 5.95 -7.16 -8.21
N LYS A 355 4.66 -7.34 -8.43
CA LYS A 355 4.09 -7.58 -9.75
C LYS A 355 3.94 -6.25 -10.47
N THR A 356 4.51 -6.13 -11.65
CA THR A 356 4.45 -4.92 -12.47
C THR A 356 4.15 -5.27 -13.92
N GLY A 357 4.05 -4.28 -14.77
CA GLY A 357 3.82 -4.44 -16.20
C GLY A 357 2.79 -3.46 -16.73
N MET A 358 2.43 -3.66 -17.98
CA MET A 358 1.38 -2.88 -18.63
C MET A 358 0.45 -3.78 -19.42
N ASN A 359 -0.73 -3.27 -19.69
CA ASN A 359 -1.68 -3.91 -20.58
C ASN A 359 -2.30 -2.86 -21.51
N TYR A 360 -3.23 -3.28 -22.34
CA TYR A 360 -3.93 -2.42 -23.28
C TYR A 360 -5.43 -2.58 -23.09
N ILE A 361 -6.13 -1.47 -23.15
CA ILE A 361 -7.60 -1.42 -23.23
C ILE A 361 -8.02 -0.74 -24.52
N ASN A 362 -9.23 -1.01 -24.96
CA ASN A 362 -9.83 -0.33 -26.10
C ASN A 362 -10.71 0.82 -25.62
N ILE A 363 -10.38 2.03 -26.02
CA ILE A 363 -11.18 3.23 -25.76
C ILE A 363 -11.57 3.83 -27.10
N ALA A 364 -12.86 3.91 -27.39
CA ALA A 364 -13.40 4.44 -28.66
C ALA A 364 -12.77 3.82 -29.93
N GLY A 365 -12.40 2.54 -29.85
CA GLY A 365 -11.77 1.81 -30.96
C GLY A 365 -10.24 1.92 -31.02
N GLU A 366 -9.62 2.71 -30.17
CA GLU A 366 -8.16 2.83 -30.07
C GLU A 366 -7.60 1.95 -28.96
N ARG A 367 -6.45 1.31 -29.24
CA ARG A 367 -5.70 0.51 -28.28
C ARG A 367 -4.82 1.43 -27.43
N VAL A 368 -5.20 1.62 -26.17
CA VAL A 368 -4.53 2.52 -25.23
C VAL A 368 -3.75 1.71 -24.19
N SER A 369 -2.49 2.07 -23.97
CA SER A 369 -1.67 1.46 -22.91
C SER A 369 -2.10 1.94 -21.52
N THR A 370 -2.22 1.00 -20.60
CA THR A 370 -2.56 1.26 -19.18
C THR A 370 -1.37 1.04 -18.24
N GLY A 371 -0.14 1.09 -18.71
CA GLY A 371 1.02 0.80 -17.87
C GLY A 371 2.15 1.82 -17.96
N LEU A 372 1.89 3.00 -18.49
CA LEU A 372 2.90 4.03 -18.73
C LEU A 372 3.11 4.99 -17.55
N GLY A 373 2.35 4.84 -16.48
CA GLY A 373 2.55 5.62 -15.25
C GLY A 373 3.89 5.31 -14.59
N TYR A 374 4.52 6.33 -14.00
CA TYR A 374 5.77 6.15 -13.28
C TYR A 374 5.57 5.32 -12.00
N ARG A 375 6.55 4.46 -11.70
CA ARG A 375 6.66 3.68 -10.46
C ARG A 375 7.99 3.98 -9.81
N PHE A 376 7.94 4.41 -8.55
CA PHE A 376 9.11 4.67 -7.73
C PHE A 376 9.21 3.59 -6.66
N ILE A 377 10.28 2.80 -6.69
CA ILE A 377 10.49 1.65 -5.82
C ILE A 377 11.76 1.92 -5.01
N PHE A 378 11.60 2.35 -3.74
CA PHE A 378 12.68 2.89 -2.95
C PHE A 378 12.81 2.22 -1.59
N HIS A 379 14.03 1.94 -1.15
CA HIS A 379 14.30 1.50 0.21
C HIS A 379 13.47 0.31 0.71
N ASN A 380 13.03 -0.61 -0.16
CA ASN A 380 12.38 -1.82 0.30
C ASN A 380 13.41 -2.87 0.72
N THR A 381 13.05 -3.71 1.68
CA THR A 381 13.85 -4.87 2.06
C THR A 381 13.04 -6.13 1.81
N ALA A 382 13.54 -6.97 0.93
CA ALA A 382 12.93 -8.24 0.59
C ALA A 382 13.91 -9.38 0.80
N LEU A 383 13.54 -10.29 1.67
CA LEU A 383 14.30 -11.49 2.02
C LEU A 383 13.46 -12.73 1.68
N GLN A 384 12.92 -12.75 0.48
CA GLN A 384 12.10 -13.86 0.03
C GLN A 384 12.85 -14.84 -0.86
N PRO A 385 12.54 -16.14 -0.81
CA PRO A 385 13.24 -17.15 -1.59
C PRO A 385 12.83 -17.22 -3.06
N ASN A 386 11.72 -16.60 -3.47
CA ASN A 386 11.16 -16.68 -4.83
C ASN A 386 11.45 -15.42 -5.67
N GLY A 387 10.55 -15.01 -6.55
CA GLY A 387 10.79 -13.91 -7.47
C GLY A 387 10.91 -12.52 -6.80
N GLY A 388 11.63 -11.62 -7.44
CA GLY A 388 11.78 -10.24 -7.03
C GLY A 388 10.70 -9.32 -7.62
N LEU A 389 11.12 -8.17 -8.16
CA LEU A 389 10.29 -7.35 -9.03
C LEU A 389 10.21 -8.05 -10.38
N ASP A 390 9.00 -8.37 -10.85
CA ASP A 390 8.82 -9.06 -12.12
C ASP A 390 7.62 -8.51 -12.89
N VAL A 391 7.62 -8.78 -14.19
CA VAL A 391 6.57 -8.38 -15.12
C VAL A 391 5.60 -9.54 -15.30
N PHE A 392 4.32 -9.26 -15.08
CA PHE A 392 3.29 -10.27 -15.23
C PHE A 392 3.17 -10.72 -16.70
N SER A 393 3.38 -12.02 -16.93
CA SER A 393 3.24 -12.64 -18.26
C SER A 393 4.15 -12.02 -19.34
N SER A 394 3.61 -11.69 -20.49
CA SER A 394 4.32 -11.09 -21.62
C SER A 394 4.34 -9.55 -21.61
N HIS A 395 3.96 -8.95 -20.50
CA HIS A 395 3.90 -7.50 -20.36
C HIS A 395 5.29 -6.87 -20.25
N GLU A 396 5.39 -5.60 -20.60
CA GLU A 396 6.62 -4.84 -20.55
C GLU A 396 6.68 -3.92 -19.31
N LEU A 397 7.88 -3.62 -18.86
CA LEU A 397 8.14 -2.65 -17.81
C LEU A 397 8.46 -1.29 -18.42
N HIS A 398 7.76 -0.25 -18.00
CA HIS A 398 7.96 1.13 -18.41
C HIS A 398 8.00 2.07 -17.22
N ASN A 399 8.83 3.10 -17.30
CA ASN A 399 8.90 4.20 -16.32
C ASN A 399 9.04 3.74 -14.86
N ALA A 400 9.79 2.67 -14.65
CA ALA A 400 10.15 2.21 -13.32
C ALA A 400 11.49 2.80 -12.88
N VAL A 401 11.52 3.34 -11.66
CA VAL A 401 12.73 3.86 -11.03
C VAL A 401 12.95 3.10 -9.74
N SER A 402 14.09 2.41 -9.63
CA SER A 402 14.45 1.60 -8.46
C SER A 402 15.72 2.12 -7.81
N ARG A 403 15.67 2.37 -6.48
CA ARG A 403 16.81 2.89 -5.70
C ARG A 403 16.82 2.32 -4.29
N ASN A 404 18.00 1.99 -3.83
CA ASN A 404 18.26 1.67 -2.44
C ASN A 404 17.43 0.50 -1.89
N ASN A 405 17.07 -0.47 -2.74
CA ASN A 405 16.35 -1.65 -2.31
C ASN A 405 17.30 -2.80 -1.99
N ILE A 406 16.90 -3.68 -1.09
CA ILE A 406 17.48 -4.99 -0.88
C ILE A 406 16.55 -6.02 -1.47
N PHE A 407 16.93 -6.64 -2.59
CA PHE A 407 16.18 -7.70 -3.25
C PHE A 407 16.95 -9.02 -3.18
N TYR A 408 16.63 -9.82 -2.19
CA TYR A 408 17.15 -11.16 -2.06
C TYR A 408 16.09 -12.17 -2.51
N SER A 409 16.37 -12.91 -3.59
CA SER A 409 15.44 -13.89 -4.12
C SER A 409 16.15 -15.07 -4.79
N ARG A 410 15.47 -16.22 -4.87
CA ARG A 410 15.95 -17.39 -5.63
C ARG A 410 15.93 -17.16 -7.14
N GLY A 411 14.90 -16.46 -7.59
CA GLY A 411 14.70 -16.11 -8.99
C GLY A 411 15.41 -14.81 -9.35
N ARG A 412 14.93 -14.18 -10.38
CA ARG A 412 15.45 -12.88 -10.79
C ARG A 412 15.02 -11.81 -9.79
N ALA A 413 15.95 -10.96 -9.43
CA ALA A 413 15.64 -9.75 -8.68
C ALA A 413 14.86 -8.74 -9.54
N TYR A 414 15.09 -8.74 -10.86
CA TYR A 414 14.49 -7.81 -11.83
C TYR A 414 14.03 -8.50 -13.10
N PRO A 415 13.04 -7.94 -13.82
CA PRO A 415 12.66 -8.38 -15.14
C PRO A 415 13.75 -8.10 -16.18
N ARG A 416 13.67 -8.75 -17.34
CA ARG A 416 14.68 -8.63 -18.40
C ARG A 416 14.83 -7.21 -18.93
N ASP A 417 13.75 -6.47 -19.01
CA ASP A 417 13.69 -5.11 -19.53
C ASP A 417 13.95 -4.02 -18.48
N ALA A 418 14.40 -4.38 -17.27
CA ALA A 418 14.86 -3.41 -16.29
C ALA A 418 16.02 -2.53 -16.79
N GLY A 419 16.86 -3.07 -17.68
CA GLY A 419 17.96 -2.34 -18.33
C GLY A 419 17.58 -1.50 -19.55
N GLU A 420 16.32 -1.50 -19.96
CA GLU A 420 15.88 -0.70 -21.10
C GLU A 420 15.87 0.80 -20.75
N PRO A 421 16.14 1.70 -21.74
CA PRO A 421 16.27 3.15 -21.50
C PRO A 421 15.05 3.82 -20.86
N ARG A 422 13.90 3.18 -20.96
CA ARG A 422 12.64 3.64 -20.36
C ARG A 422 12.55 3.38 -18.85
N ASN A 423 13.50 2.63 -18.30
CA ASN A 423 13.59 2.29 -16.88
C ASN A 423 14.91 2.80 -16.30
N ASP A 424 14.96 2.99 -14.98
CA ASP A 424 16.13 3.53 -14.30
C ASP A 424 16.34 2.82 -12.96
N PHE A 425 17.29 1.88 -12.93
CA PHE A 425 17.62 1.05 -11.79
C PHE A 425 19.06 1.32 -11.34
N ALA A 426 19.25 1.70 -10.09
CA ALA A 426 20.57 1.92 -9.52
C ALA A 426 20.59 1.81 -8.00
N THR A 427 21.75 1.60 -7.41
CA THR A 427 22.02 1.56 -5.96
C THR A 427 21.22 0.51 -5.16
N ASP A 428 20.68 -0.50 -5.82
CA ASP A 428 20.02 -1.62 -5.16
C ASP A 428 21.04 -2.71 -4.81
N LEU A 429 20.79 -3.44 -3.74
CA LEU A 429 21.49 -4.68 -3.40
C LEU A 429 20.65 -5.87 -3.82
N THR A 430 21.23 -6.75 -4.63
CA THR A 430 20.60 -8.01 -5.00
C THR A 430 21.42 -9.17 -4.49
N GLY A 431 20.75 -10.13 -3.86
CA GLY A 431 21.38 -11.37 -3.39
C GLY A 431 20.78 -12.58 -4.09
N GLY A 432 21.65 -13.53 -4.42
CA GLY A 432 21.26 -14.84 -4.93
C GLY A 432 21.28 -15.90 -3.82
N TYR A 433 20.49 -16.93 -4.00
CA TYR A 433 20.42 -18.06 -3.07
C TYR A 433 21.66 -18.95 -3.19
N LEU A 434 22.38 -19.10 -2.11
CA LEU A 434 23.51 -20.04 -2.01
C LEU A 434 23.19 -21.17 -1.04
N GLY A 435 22.48 -22.19 -1.54
CA GLY A 435 22.30 -23.47 -0.82
C GLY A 435 21.16 -23.52 0.22
N GLY A 436 20.43 -24.60 0.17
CA GLY A 436 19.07 -24.87 0.67
C GLY A 436 18.71 -24.71 2.15
N GLY A 437 19.61 -24.49 3.06
CA GLY A 437 19.26 -24.60 4.49
C GLY A 437 19.08 -23.28 5.24
N PHE A 438 19.81 -22.28 4.85
CA PHE A 438 19.97 -21.06 5.65
C PHE A 438 18.77 -20.11 5.56
N VAL A 439 18.25 -19.92 4.37
CA VAL A 439 17.14 -19.00 4.12
C VAL A 439 15.84 -19.49 4.77
N LYS A 440 15.57 -20.79 4.70
CA LYS A 440 14.38 -21.38 5.32
C LYS A 440 14.34 -21.18 6.84
N SER A 441 15.47 -21.27 7.51
CA SER A 441 15.56 -21.03 8.95
C SER A 441 15.37 -19.54 9.31
N MET A 442 15.75 -18.62 8.45
CA MET A 442 15.54 -17.18 8.67
C MET A 442 14.07 -16.81 8.56
N PHE A 443 13.36 -17.34 7.57
CA PHE A 443 11.95 -17.03 7.34
C PHE A 443 11.00 -17.67 8.34
N LEU A 444 11.31 -18.87 8.83
CA LEU A 444 10.52 -19.53 9.88
C LEU A 444 10.57 -18.80 11.22
N GLN A 445 11.48 -17.83 11.39
CA GLN A 445 11.60 -16.99 12.58
C GLN A 445 11.14 -15.54 12.31
N SER A 446 10.32 -15.32 11.31
CA SER A 446 9.87 -14.02 10.80
C SER A 446 9.14 -13.12 11.80
N GLU A 447 8.82 -13.59 13.00
CA GLU A 447 8.31 -12.74 14.08
C GLU A 447 9.39 -11.84 14.72
N ARG A 448 10.67 -12.02 14.35
CA ARG A 448 11.80 -11.24 14.88
C ARG A 448 12.49 -10.47 13.76
N LEU A 449 11.96 -9.35 13.41
CA LEU A 449 12.51 -8.45 12.37
C LEU A 449 13.96 -8.02 12.65
N GLU A 450 14.34 -7.89 13.91
CA GLU A 450 15.71 -7.59 14.31
C GLU A 450 16.77 -8.60 13.83
N TRP A 451 16.37 -9.82 13.51
CA TRP A 451 17.27 -10.83 12.97
C TRP A 451 17.64 -10.61 11.50
N PHE A 452 16.82 -9.86 10.79
CA PHE A 452 17.08 -9.52 9.39
C PHE A 452 18.18 -8.45 9.24
N LEU A 453 18.51 -7.74 10.32
CA LEU A 453 19.18 -6.46 10.21
C LEU A 453 20.69 -6.46 10.25
N ALA A 454 21.37 -7.41 10.88
CA ALA A 454 22.81 -7.31 10.96
C ALA A 454 23.60 -8.62 10.77
N PRO A 455 23.37 -9.73 11.52
CA PRO A 455 24.25 -10.90 11.37
C PRO A 455 24.01 -11.70 10.10
N ALA A 456 22.77 -11.70 9.59
CA ALA A 456 22.41 -12.47 8.40
C ALA A 456 22.91 -11.82 7.11
N MET A 457 22.87 -10.49 7.04
CA MET A 457 23.32 -9.75 5.87
C MET A 457 24.81 -9.92 5.58
N ASN A 458 25.64 -10.12 6.60
CA ASN A 458 27.07 -10.36 6.44
C ASN A 458 27.44 -11.76 5.88
N LYS A 459 26.46 -12.68 5.82
CA LYS A 459 26.67 -14.07 5.33
C LYS A 459 26.13 -14.30 3.92
N ILE A 460 25.49 -13.31 3.33
CA ILE A 460 24.91 -13.38 1.99
C ILE A 460 25.92 -12.83 0.98
N GLN A 461 26.05 -13.47 -0.17
CA GLN A 461 26.75 -12.85 -1.29
C GLN A 461 25.82 -11.85 -1.96
N TRP A 462 26.21 -10.59 -1.94
CA TRP A 462 25.47 -9.49 -2.53
C TRP A 462 26.08 -9.09 -3.87
N GLY A 463 25.24 -8.73 -4.82
CA GLY A 463 25.62 -8.01 -6.03
C GLY A 463 25.08 -6.59 -5.96
N ARG A 464 25.84 -5.63 -6.44
CA ARG A 464 25.36 -4.24 -6.63
C ARG A 464 24.80 -4.12 -8.03
N VAL A 465 23.62 -3.52 -8.14
CA VAL A 465 23.00 -3.21 -9.42
C VAL A 465 23.30 -1.76 -9.75
N GLU A 466 23.88 -1.54 -10.90
CA GLU A 466 24.11 -0.22 -11.46
C GLU A 466 23.53 -0.20 -12.87
N SER A 467 22.61 0.73 -13.14
CA SER A 467 22.17 1.02 -14.48
C SER A 467 22.38 2.51 -14.76
N GLU A 468 22.89 2.84 -15.91
CA GLU A 468 22.89 4.21 -16.40
C GLU A 468 21.66 4.42 -17.30
N ARG A 469 20.98 5.55 -17.14
CA ARG A 469 19.95 6.01 -18.08
C ARG A 469 20.59 6.12 -19.48
N GLY A 470 20.18 5.29 -20.41
CA GLY A 470 20.75 5.34 -21.77
C GLY A 470 20.99 3.99 -22.44
N GLY A 471 20.38 2.90 -21.96
CA GLY A 471 20.30 1.65 -22.72
C GLY A 471 21.41 0.64 -22.45
N LYS A 472 22.04 0.69 -21.30
CA LYS A 472 22.94 -0.40 -20.87
C LYS A 472 22.15 -1.43 -20.07
N THR A 473 22.45 -2.69 -20.32
CA THR A 473 21.95 -3.83 -19.54
C THR A 473 22.27 -3.62 -18.07
N VAL A 474 21.31 -3.87 -17.18
CA VAL A 474 21.56 -3.92 -15.74
C VAL A 474 22.69 -4.92 -15.49
N ALA A 475 23.86 -4.44 -15.13
CA ALA A 475 24.98 -5.27 -14.76
C ALA A 475 24.88 -5.56 -13.27
N ILE A 476 24.87 -6.84 -12.91
CA ILE A 476 25.19 -7.27 -11.55
C ILE A 476 26.72 -7.22 -11.49
N THR A 477 27.25 -6.20 -10.85
CA THR A 477 28.70 -6.13 -10.60
C THR A 477 29.11 -7.15 -9.54
N ASP A 478 30.35 -7.56 -9.54
CA ASP A 478 30.93 -8.65 -8.77
C ASP A 478 30.34 -8.86 -7.36
N PRO A 479 30.16 -10.12 -6.93
CA PRO A 479 29.64 -10.42 -5.62
C PRO A 479 30.50 -9.77 -4.54
N VAL A 480 29.90 -8.87 -3.77
CA VAL A 480 30.57 -8.25 -2.63
C VAL A 480 30.62 -9.28 -1.50
N VAL A 481 31.77 -9.89 -1.29
CA VAL A 481 32.05 -10.64 -0.05
C VAL A 481 32.34 -9.59 1.03
N ALA A 482 31.32 -9.15 1.72
CA ALA A 482 31.46 -8.04 2.67
C ALA A 482 31.93 -8.56 4.03
N ALA A 483 33.05 -8.05 4.49
CA ALA A 483 33.46 -8.13 5.90
C ALA A 483 32.53 -7.26 6.80
N LYS A 484 31.74 -6.36 6.20
CA LYS A 484 30.76 -5.47 6.84
C LYS A 484 29.44 -5.54 6.10
N ASN A 485 28.35 -5.16 6.75
CA ASN A 485 27.04 -5.06 6.12
C ASN A 485 27.11 -4.11 4.90
N PRO A 486 26.89 -4.60 3.67
CA PRO A 486 27.08 -3.81 2.46
C PRO A 486 25.99 -2.76 2.24
N ALA A 487 24.94 -2.75 3.03
CA ALA A 487 23.85 -1.79 2.93
C ALA A 487 24.11 -0.49 3.70
N VAL A 488 25.00 -0.54 4.71
CA VAL A 488 25.25 0.61 5.58
C VAL A 488 26.01 1.71 4.84
N ASP A 489 25.52 2.95 4.92
CA ASP A 489 26.10 4.13 4.28
C ASP A 489 26.31 3.99 2.74
N ALA A 490 25.50 3.19 2.07
CA ALA A 490 25.71 2.83 0.66
C ALA A 490 24.60 3.31 -0.28
N GLY A 491 23.54 3.91 0.25
CA GLY A 491 22.40 4.37 -0.51
C GLY A 491 22.59 5.76 -1.13
N ALA A 492 21.85 6.02 -2.19
CA ALA A 492 21.74 7.33 -2.81
C ALA A 492 20.79 8.23 -2.00
N ARG A 493 21.06 9.53 -1.97
CA ARG A 493 20.11 10.51 -1.41
C ARG A 493 18.90 10.65 -2.32
N LEU A 494 17.71 10.54 -1.73
CA LEU A 494 16.41 10.71 -2.37
C LEU A 494 15.65 11.80 -1.60
N PRO A 495 15.70 13.06 -2.07
CA PRO A 495 15.11 14.20 -1.34
C PRO A 495 13.66 13.94 -0.96
N GLY A 496 13.30 14.18 0.30
CA GLY A 496 11.98 13.91 0.86
C GLY A 496 11.71 12.47 1.26
N PHE A 497 12.51 11.49 0.82
CA PHE A 497 12.33 10.07 1.17
C PHE A 497 13.30 9.55 2.23
N ASN A 498 14.51 10.09 2.26
CA ASN A 498 15.55 9.62 3.18
C ASN A 498 16.40 10.74 3.82
N ASP A 499 15.87 11.94 3.92
CA ASP A 499 16.61 13.11 4.47
C ASP A 499 17.04 12.96 5.93
N GLY A 500 16.38 12.06 6.68
CA GLY A 500 16.65 11.80 8.10
C GLY A 500 17.66 10.68 8.35
N TYR A 501 18.50 10.34 7.37
CA TYR A 501 19.51 9.30 7.57
C TYR A 501 20.58 9.68 8.60
N THR A 502 21.22 8.65 9.16
CA THR A 502 22.38 8.78 10.06
C THR A 502 23.62 8.25 9.35
N GLY A 503 24.82 8.66 9.78
CA GLY A 503 26.06 8.22 9.16
C GLY A 503 26.50 9.06 7.96
N ALA A 504 27.26 8.48 7.04
CA ALA A 504 27.87 9.18 5.91
C ALA A 504 26.93 9.29 4.70
N ALA A 505 26.02 8.33 4.54
CA ALA A 505 25.00 8.27 3.51
C ALA A 505 23.78 7.46 4.00
N PRO A 506 22.62 7.53 3.31
CA PRO A 506 21.50 6.66 3.65
C PRO A 506 21.87 5.17 3.54
N ASP A 507 21.25 4.35 4.36
CA ASP A 507 21.37 2.89 4.21
C ASP A 507 20.53 2.38 3.04
N ILE A 508 20.95 1.28 2.42
CA ILE A 508 20.14 0.56 1.44
C ILE A 508 19.14 -0.31 2.19
N GLY A 509 17.87 -0.33 1.77
CA GLY A 509 16.79 -1.08 2.39
C GLY A 509 15.86 -0.24 3.25
N ALA A 510 14.92 -0.92 3.93
CA ALA A 510 13.85 -0.29 4.70
C ALA A 510 14.31 0.28 6.04
N PHE A 511 15.49 -0.10 6.50
CA PHE A 511 16.04 0.24 7.81
C PHE A 511 17.17 1.24 7.67
N GLU A 512 17.38 2.02 8.73
CA GLU A 512 18.48 2.97 8.84
C GLU A 512 19.24 2.68 10.13
N THR A 513 20.55 2.46 10.02
CA THR A 513 21.41 2.22 11.18
C THR A 513 21.37 3.41 12.14
N GLY A 514 21.21 3.12 13.43
CA GLY A 514 21.12 4.17 14.45
C GLY A 514 19.72 4.72 14.69
N LEU A 515 18.74 4.40 13.84
CA LEU A 515 17.32 4.70 14.08
C LEU A 515 16.57 3.49 14.62
N PRO A 516 15.46 3.69 15.34
CA PRO A 516 14.58 2.59 15.76
C PRO A 516 14.09 1.77 14.56
N ALA A 517 14.06 0.45 14.72
CA ALA A 517 13.48 -0.42 13.71
C ALA A 517 12.00 -0.08 13.50
N PRO A 518 11.51 -0.06 12.24
CA PRO A 518 10.10 0.17 11.97
C PRO A 518 9.24 -0.93 12.62
N ARG A 519 8.09 -0.51 13.10
CA ARG A 519 7.07 -1.39 13.70
C ARG A 519 5.85 -1.40 12.80
N PHE A 520 5.12 -2.52 12.79
CA PHE A 520 4.00 -2.75 11.88
C PHE A 520 2.79 -3.29 12.65
N GLY A 521 1.64 -3.22 11.99
CA GLY A 521 0.37 -3.69 12.54
C GLY A 521 -0.24 -2.73 13.55
N ARG A 522 -1.36 -3.13 14.09
CA ARG A 522 -2.20 -2.27 14.93
C ARG A 522 -1.50 -1.75 16.20
N GLU A 523 -0.66 -2.56 16.81
CA GLU A 523 0.07 -2.18 18.03
C GLU A 523 1.23 -1.20 17.78
N ALA A 524 1.59 -0.98 16.51
CA ALA A 524 2.61 -0.02 16.12
C ALA A 524 2.07 1.40 15.97
N ALA A 525 0.74 1.56 15.91
CA ALA A 525 0.10 2.87 15.74
C ALA A 525 0.46 3.83 16.89
N PRO A 526 0.75 5.09 16.59
CA PRO A 526 0.96 6.11 17.62
C PRO A 526 -0.23 6.19 18.57
N GLY A 527 0.03 6.14 19.88
CA GLY A 527 -1.02 6.20 20.90
C GLY A 527 -1.97 5.00 20.93
N PHE A 528 -1.56 3.86 20.39
CA PHE A 528 -2.37 2.64 20.43
C PHE A 528 -2.80 2.30 21.86
N THR A 529 -4.08 2.01 22.02
CA THR A 529 -4.68 1.48 23.24
C THR A 529 -5.52 0.26 22.91
N ARG A 530 -5.55 -0.71 23.83
CA ARG A 530 -6.37 -1.93 23.62
C ARG A 530 -7.85 -1.59 23.66
N ALA A 531 -8.60 -2.12 22.72
CA ALA A 531 -10.05 -1.97 22.65
C ALA A 531 -10.75 -2.84 23.73
N ALA A 532 -12.03 -2.56 23.99
CA ALA A 532 -12.81 -3.29 24.99
C ALA A 532 -12.90 -4.79 24.69
N TRP A 533 -12.98 -5.17 23.41
CA TRP A 533 -13.01 -6.57 22.99
C TRP A 533 -11.72 -7.34 23.30
N GLU A 534 -10.60 -6.66 23.54
CA GLU A 534 -9.33 -7.28 23.96
C GLU A 534 -9.22 -7.45 25.48
N THR A 535 -9.86 -6.56 26.23
CA THR A 535 -9.67 -6.47 27.68
C THR A 535 -10.81 -7.09 28.49
N GLN A 536 -11.94 -7.37 27.84
CA GLN A 536 -13.16 -7.90 28.47
C GLN A 536 -13.53 -9.31 27.95
N ARG A 537 -12.53 -10.12 27.61
CA ARG A 537 -12.74 -11.53 27.20
C ARG A 537 -13.17 -12.39 28.35
#